data_8d15c300d5c858fc6c73b386d4572708
#
_entry.id   8d15c300d5c858fc6c73b386d4572708
#
_cell.length_a   1.000
_cell.length_b   1.000
_cell.length_c   1.000
_cell.angle_alpha   90.00
_cell.angle_beta   90.00
_cell.angle_gamma   90.00
#
_symmetry.space_group_name_H-M   'P 1'
#
loop_
_entity.id
_entity.type
_entity.pdbx_description
1 polymer ?
#
loop_
_entity_poly.entity_id
_entity_poly.type
_entity_poly.pdbx_seq_one_letter_code
_entity_poly.pdbx_strand_id
1 'polypeptide(L)'
;MKSLLFIVLALSLSAQEIIQTPIKFSNHRIELTKLYIKAHYGIDAKDIKITPKIILVHHTAIDSYEESLSRFMPEELPSLRSDISNAGAVNVSTHFMVERDGTIHQLMPLDFMARHVIGLNYSSIGIENVGGAYGSDNLTDEQLQANIFLIKYLKKKFNTIEYLVGHYEYRCFEDHKLWLERDDSYRTKKNDPHPNFMNKLSSHIDYLKRAPCDN
;
A
#
# COMPACT_ATOMS: atom_id res chain seq x y z
N MET A 1 23.14 -54.56 -11.64
CA MET A 1 22.03 -53.60 -11.95
C MET A 1 21.94 -52.62 -10.79
N LYS A 2 22.35 -51.39 -10.98
CA LYS A 2 22.25 -50.31 -9.95
C LYS A 2 20.92 -49.58 -10.18
N SER A 3 19.97 -49.73 -9.27
CA SER A 3 18.70 -48.99 -9.27
C SER A 3 18.99 -47.53 -8.90
N LEU A 4 18.71 -46.63 -9.82
CA LEU A 4 18.79 -45.17 -9.59
C LEU A 4 17.47 -44.74 -8.96
N LEU A 5 17.51 -44.36 -7.68
CA LEU A 5 16.35 -43.84 -6.96
C LEU A 5 16.20 -42.36 -7.32
N PHE A 6 15.21 -42.00 -8.14
CA PHE A 6 14.83 -40.62 -8.40
C PHE A 6 14.01 -40.09 -7.19
N ILE A 7 14.58 -39.22 -6.37
CA ILE A 7 13.84 -38.47 -5.38
C ILE A 7 13.18 -37.30 -6.11
N VAL A 8 11.87 -37.39 -6.34
CA VAL A 8 11.06 -36.28 -6.83
C VAL A 8 10.78 -35.39 -5.62
N LEU A 9 11.49 -34.27 -5.51
CA LEU A 9 11.20 -33.24 -4.52
C LEU A 9 9.91 -32.53 -4.98
N ALA A 10 8.77 -32.90 -4.40
CA ALA A 10 7.53 -32.18 -4.59
C ALA A 10 7.65 -30.83 -3.86
N LEU A 11 7.93 -29.76 -4.60
CA LEU A 11 7.73 -28.38 -4.13
C LEU A 11 6.23 -28.22 -3.93
N SER A 12 5.77 -28.29 -2.68
CA SER A 12 4.42 -27.87 -2.31
C SER A 12 4.35 -26.35 -2.53
N LEU A 13 3.75 -25.91 -3.65
CA LEU A 13 3.26 -24.52 -3.76
C LEU A 13 2.13 -24.41 -2.73
N SER A 14 2.44 -23.89 -1.53
CA SER A 14 1.41 -23.48 -0.61
C SER A 14 0.64 -22.34 -1.28
N ALA A 15 -0.69 -22.50 -1.42
CA ALA A 15 -1.54 -21.41 -1.88
C ALA A 15 -1.34 -20.23 -0.93
N GLN A 16 -0.98 -19.06 -1.46
CA GLN A 16 -0.74 -17.88 -0.66
C GLN A 16 -2.06 -17.43 -0.03
N GLU A 17 -2.12 -17.39 1.30
CA GLU A 17 -3.31 -17.05 2.06
C GLU A 17 -3.26 -15.58 2.49
N ILE A 18 -4.44 -14.93 2.56
CA ILE A 18 -4.59 -13.57 3.11
C ILE A 18 -5.18 -13.69 4.50
N ILE A 19 -4.37 -13.40 5.51
CA ILE A 19 -4.76 -13.41 6.91
C ILE A 19 -5.51 -12.11 7.23
N GLN A 20 -6.68 -12.23 7.86
CA GLN A 20 -7.45 -11.06 8.30
C GLN A 20 -6.91 -10.55 9.64
N THR A 21 -6.31 -9.37 9.65
CA THR A 21 -5.75 -8.71 10.83
C THR A 21 -6.25 -7.26 10.89
N PRO A 22 -7.57 -7.04 11.09
CA PRO A 22 -8.16 -5.72 10.92
C PRO A 22 -7.64 -4.74 11.98
N ILE A 23 -7.22 -3.55 11.54
CA ILE A 23 -7.02 -2.41 12.42
C ILE A 23 -8.38 -1.91 12.93
N LYS A 24 -8.38 -1.18 14.05
CA LYS A 24 -9.61 -0.60 14.59
C LYS A 24 -10.19 0.43 13.61
N PHE A 25 -11.43 0.19 13.19
CA PHE A 25 -12.18 1.05 12.26
C PHE A 25 -13.57 1.34 12.84
N SER A 26 -13.62 2.21 13.87
CA SER A 26 -14.86 2.64 14.50
C SER A 26 -15.53 3.78 13.73
N ASN A 27 -16.72 4.17 14.15
CA ASN A 27 -17.38 5.38 13.63
C ASN A 27 -16.50 6.64 13.78
N HIS A 28 -15.66 6.71 14.82
CA HIS A 28 -14.74 7.81 15.02
C HIS A 28 -13.72 7.90 13.88
N ARG A 29 -13.03 6.80 13.51
CA ARG A 29 -12.10 6.80 12.37
C ARG A 29 -12.82 7.14 11.05
N ILE A 30 -14.07 6.65 10.86
CA ILE A 30 -14.87 6.98 9.67
C ILE A 30 -15.10 8.48 9.57
N GLU A 31 -15.53 9.13 10.66
CA GLU A 31 -15.76 10.59 10.66
C GLU A 31 -14.46 11.38 10.45
N LEU A 32 -13.37 11.00 11.09
CA LEU A 32 -12.06 11.61 10.83
C LEU A 32 -11.62 11.47 9.37
N THR A 33 -11.91 10.32 8.75
CA THR A 33 -11.62 10.07 7.31
C THR A 33 -12.46 10.98 6.42
N LYS A 34 -13.75 11.19 6.72
CA LYS A 34 -14.60 12.13 5.99
C LYS A 34 -14.12 13.57 6.12
N LEU A 35 -13.68 13.97 7.32
CA LEU A 35 -13.08 15.30 7.54
C LEU A 35 -11.80 15.48 6.70
N TYR A 36 -10.94 14.45 6.62
CA TYR A 36 -9.77 14.46 5.74
C TYR A 36 -10.17 14.62 4.27
N ILE A 37 -11.13 13.83 3.77
CA ILE A 37 -11.65 13.89 2.40
C ILE A 37 -12.16 15.30 2.09
N LYS A 38 -12.92 15.91 3.02
CA LYS A 38 -13.45 17.27 2.85
C LYS A 38 -12.36 18.31 2.80
N ALA A 39 -11.41 18.26 3.73
CA ALA A 39 -10.33 19.23 3.84
C ALA A 39 -9.39 19.19 2.64
N HIS A 40 -8.95 18.00 2.24
CA HIS A 40 -7.92 17.82 1.23
C HIS A 40 -8.46 17.69 -0.19
N TYR A 41 -9.65 17.10 -0.37
CA TYR A 41 -10.23 16.83 -1.69
C TYR A 41 -11.45 17.71 -1.99
N GLY A 42 -11.99 18.42 -0.98
CA GLY A 42 -13.18 19.26 -1.11
C GLY A 42 -14.45 18.48 -1.41
N ILE A 43 -14.46 17.18 -1.12
CA ILE A 43 -15.60 16.29 -1.34
C ILE A 43 -16.38 16.18 -0.04
N ASP A 44 -17.68 16.46 -0.07
CA ASP A 44 -18.59 16.24 1.05
C ASP A 44 -19.11 14.79 1.01
N ALA A 45 -18.22 13.88 1.45
CA ALA A 45 -18.42 12.44 1.29
C ALA A 45 -19.46 11.90 2.29
N LYS A 46 -20.46 11.16 1.78
CA LYS A 46 -21.47 10.48 2.62
C LYS A 46 -20.87 9.26 3.34
N ASP A 47 -19.92 8.60 2.70
CA ASP A 47 -19.17 7.46 3.23
C ASP A 47 -17.70 7.58 2.83
N ILE A 48 -16.87 6.60 3.20
CA ILE A 48 -15.43 6.58 2.91
C ILE A 48 -15.07 5.60 1.79
N LYS A 49 -16.05 5.17 1.00
CA LYS A 49 -15.83 4.18 -0.06
C LYS A 49 -15.07 4.78 -1.22
N ILE A 50 -14.23 3.95 -1.81
CA ILE A 50 -13.42 4.27 -2.98
C ILE A 50 -13.70 3.31 -4.15
N THR A 51 -13.39 3.77 -5.34
CA THR A 51 -13.26 2.90 -6.52
C THR A 51 -11.77 2.80 -6.85
N PRO A 52 -11.09 1.69 -6.53
CA PRO A 52 -9.65 1.57 -6.75
C PRO A 52 -9.26 1.69 -8.22
N LYS A 53 -8.27 2.54 -8.49
CA LYS A 53 -7.63 2.75 -9.80
C LYS A 53 -6.13 2.46 -9.76
N ILE A 54 -5.54 2.53 -8.57
CA ILE A 54 -4.11 2.45 -8.34
C ILE A 54 -3.85 1.37 -7.28
N ILE A 55 -2.83 0.54 -7.51
CA ILE A 55 -2.14 -0.21 -6.45
C ILE A 55 -0.88 0.56 -6.14
N LEU A 56 -0.72 0.98 -4.89
CA LEU A 56 0.40 1.76 -4.43
C LEU A 56 1.22 0.97 -3.40
N VAL A 57 2.50 0.79 -3.70
CA VAL A 57 3.41 -0.05 -2.93
C VAL A 57 4.31 0.81 -2.06
N HIS A 58 4.46 0.40 -0.79
CA HIS A 58 5.28 1.05 0.22
C HIS A 58 6.27 0.07 0.85
N HIS A 59 7.16 0.62 1.69
CA HIS A 59 7.77 -0.11 2.80
C HIS A 59 7.57 0.67 4.11
N THR A 60 7.52 -0.05 5.22
CA THR A 60 7.22 0.52 6.55
C THR A 60 8.34 1.37 7.14
N ALA A 61 9.57 1.29 6.60
CA ALA A 61 10.81 1.81 7.17
C ALA A 61 11.11 1.21 8.58
N ILE A 62 10.52 0.08 8.90
CA ILE A 62 10.62 -0.66 10.16
C ILE A 62 10.77 -2.13 9.80
N ASP A 63 11.74 -2.84 10.39
CA ASP A 63 12.02 -4.26 10.06
C ASP A 63 11.20 -5.26 10.90
N SER A 64 10.40 -4.79 11.90
CA SER A 64 9.49 -5.61 12.72
C SER A 64 8.04 -5.46 12.26
N TYR A 65 7.34 -6.59 12.11
CA TYR A 65 5.92 -6.61 11.78
C TYR A 65 5.07 -5.97 12.90
N GLU A 66 5.30 -6.37 14.16
CA GLU A 66 4.53 -5.91 15.31
C GLU A 66 4.68 -4.40 15.50
N GLU A 67 5.92 -3.90 15.36
CA GLU A 67 6.17 -2.47 15.45
C GLU A 67 5.51 -1.72 14.28
N SER A 68 5.61 -2.23 13.06
CA SER A 68 4.94 -1.66 11.88
C SER A 68 3.42 -1.63 12.05
N LEU A 69 2.81 -2.75 12.48
CA LEU A 69 1.36 -2.84 12.71
C LEU A 69 0.92 -1.84 13.78
N SER A 70 1.69 -1.68 14.86
CA SER A 70 1.37 -0.75 15.95
C SER A 70 1.18 0.69 15.49
N ARG A 71 1.82 1.10 14.38
CA ARG A 71 1.69 2.45 13.79
C ARG A 71 0.31 2.71 13.18
N PHE A 72 -0.36 1.67 12.71
CA PHE A 72 -1.67 1.76 12.08
C PHE A 72 -2.84 1.56 13.04
N MET A 73 -2.61 0.97 14.21
CA MET A 73 -3.67 0.63 15.18
C MET A 73 -4.43 1.85 15.74
N PRO A 74 -3.78 2.97 16.16
CA PRO A 74 -4.50 4.14 16.64
C PRO A 74 -5.40 4.75 15.55
N GLU A 75 -6.57 5.25 15.93
CA GLU A 75 -7.49 5.91 15.00
C GLU A 75 -7.10 7.36 14.72
N GLU A 76 -6.46 8.01 15.70
CA GLU A 76 -5.91 9.35 15.58
C GLU A 76 -4.40 9.32 15.35
N LEU A 77 -3.95 10.31 14.59
CA LEU A 77 -2.53 10.49 14.29
C LEU A 77 -1.75 10.83 15.58
N PRO A 78 -0.74 10.03 15.94
CA PRO A 78 0.10 10.34 17.09
C PRO A 78 0.83 11.70 16.94
N SER A 79 0.95 12.46 18.03
CA SER A 79 1.59 13.79 18.04
C SER A 79 3.05 13.82 17.54
N LEU A 80 3.72 12.67 17.55
CA LEU A 80 5.09 12.51 17.04
C LEU A 80 5.22 12.61 15.51
N ARG A 81 4.09 12.56 14.76
CA ARG A 81 4.07 12.66 13.30
C ARG A 81 3.91 14.12 12.84
N SER A 82 4.89 14.96 13.22
CA SER A 82 4.90 16.39 12.88
C SER A 82 4.92 16.67 11.37
N ASP A 83 5.44 15.75 10.58
CA ASP A 83 5.52 15.80 9.11
C ASP A 83 4.15 15.86 8.41
N ILE A 84 3.12 15.31 9.07
CA ILE A 84 1.76 15.22 8.54
C ILE A 84 0.67 15.66 9.55
N SER A 85 1.07 16.20 10.71
CA SER A 85 0.14 16.58 11.79
C SER A 85 -0.85 17.66 11.37
N ASN A 86 -0.42 18.60 10.53
CA ASN A 86 -1.27 19.70 10.04
C ASN A 86 -2.30 19.25 8.99
N ALA A 87 -2.17 18.02 8.48
CA ALA A 87 -3.04 17.46 7.45
C ALA A 87 -4.18 16.61 8.03
N GLY A 88 -4.67 16.94 9.23
CA GLY A 88 -5.85 16.32 9.85
C GLY A 88 -5.54 15.18 10.82
N ALA A 89 -6.54 14.89 11.67
CA ALA A 89 -6.40 14.02 12.83
C ALA A 89 -6.46 12.52 12.53
N VAL A 90 -7.03 12.09 11.40
CA VAL A 90 -7.08 10.65 11.08
C VAL A 90 -5.68 10.07 10.96
N ASN A 91 -5.44 8.94 11.62
CA ASN A 91 -4.14 8.25 11.52
C ASN A 91 -3.92 7.66 10.11
N VAL A 92 -2.67 7.41 9.77
CA VAL A 92 -2.29 6.63 8.59
C VAL A 92 -2.89 5.22 8.66
N SER A 93 -3.19 4.65 7.52
CA SER A 93 -3.71 3.29 7.36
C SER A 93 -3.32 2.73 6.00
N THR A 94 -3.36 1.41 5.87
CA THR A 94 -3.09 0.70 4.61
C THR A 94 -4.00 -0.52 4.50
N HIS A 95 -4.21 -1.03 3.30
CA HIS A 95 -5.10 -2.17 3.08
C HIS A 95 -4.41 -3.50 3.37
N PHE A 96 -3.12 -3.60 3.02
CA PHE A 96 -2.34 -4.80 3.24
C PHE A 96 -1.00 -4.47 3.89
N MET A 97 -0.51 -5.43 4.68
CA MET A 97 0.87 -5.48 5.15
C MET A 97 1.45 -6.84 4.81
N VAL A 98 2.67 -6.86 4.29
CA VAL A 98 3.39 -8.07 3.89
C VAL A 98 4.63 -8.20 4.77
N GLU A 99 4.70 -9.31 5.50
CA GLU A 99 5.87 -9.65 6.33
C GLU A 99 7.07 -10.04 5.47
N ARG A 100 8.24 -10.12 6.10
CA ARG A 100 9.49 -10.45 5.41
C ARG A 100 9.54 -11.85 4.82
N ASP A 101 8.77 -12.78 5.37
CA ASP A 101 8.60 -14.16 4.85
C ASP A 101 7.51 -14.28 3.78
N GLY A 102 6.89 -13.16 3.40
CA GLY A 102 5.82 -13.10 2.41
C GLY A 102 4.42 -13.34 2.97
N THR A 103 4.25 -13.50 4.28
CA THR A 103 2.92 -13.60 4.92
C THR A 103 2.12 -12.31 4.67
N ILE A 104 0.87 -12.46 4.23
CA ILE A 104 0.01 -11.33 3.83
C ILE A 104 -1.08 -11.09 4.87
N HIS A 105 -1.15 -9.88 5.39
CA HIS A 105 -2.21 -9.41 6.28
C HIS A 105 -3.09 -8.38 5.60
N GLN A 106 -4.41 -8.62 5.61
CA GLN A 106 -5.38 -7.59 5.22
C GLN A 106 -5.83 -6.83 6.47
N LEU A 107 -5.61 -5.52 6.47
CA LEU A 107 -5.82 -4.66 7.64
C LEU A 107 -7.15 -3.91 7.63
N MET A 108 -7.80 -3.76 6.46
CA MET A 108 -9.07 -3.04 6.35
C MET A 108 -9.86 -3.44 5.11
N PRO A 109 -11.15 -3.07 5.00
CA PRO A 109 -11.96 -3.29 3.80
C PRO A 109 -11.32 -2.62 2.57
N LEU A 110 -11.32 -3.34 1.43
CA LEU A 110 -10.63 -2.91 0.21
C LEU A 110 -11.32 -1.76 -0.53
N ASP A 111 -12.56 -1.49 -0.21
CA ASP A 111 -13.36 -0.39 -0.75
C ASP A 111 -13.44 0.82 0.18
N PHE A 112 -12.66 0.85 1.29
CA PHE A 112 -12.55 2.00 2.18
C PHE A 112 -11.29 2.80 1.86
N MET A 113 -11.37 4.12 1.98
CA MET A 113 -10.21 4.98 1.83
C MET A 113 -9.22 4.77 2.99
N ALA A 114 -8.00 4.42 2.64
CA ALA A 114 -6.85 4.44 3.56
C ALA A 114 -6.10 5.77 3.43
N ARG A 115 -5.49 6.28 4.51
CA ARG A 115 -4.58 7.43 4.49
C ARG A 115 -3.13 6.93 4.39
N HIS A 116 -2.59 6.81 3.18
CA HIS A 116 -1.23 6.30 2.94
C HIS A 116 -0.44 7.09 1.89
N VAL A 117 -1.12 7.91 1.07
CA VAL A 117 -0.48 8.68 0.00
C VAL A 117 -1.19 10.01 -0.20
N ILE A 118 -0.44 11.09 -0.33
CA ILE A 118 -1.00 12.43 -0.59
C ILE A 118 -1.63 12.45 -1.98
N GLY A 119 -2.81 13.03 -2.11
CA GLY A 119 -3.52 13.28 -3.35
C GLY A 119 -4.22 12.07 -3.98
N LEU A 120 -3.82 10.84 -3.65
CA LEU A 120 -4.28 9.63 -4.33
C LEU A 120 -5.05 8.64 -3.43
N ASN A 121 -5.22 8.91 -2.12
CA ASN A 121 -5.90 8.00 -1.21
C ASN A 121 -7.31 7.59 -1.68
N TYR A 122 -8.02 8.50 -2.34
CA TYR A 122 -9.42 8.29 -2.75
C TYR A 122 -9.55 7.36 -3.97
N SER A 123 -8.45 6.90 -4.51
CA SER A 123 -8.42 6.03 -5.71
C SER A 123 -7.39 4.89 -5.60
N SER A 124 -6.74 4.70 -4.45
CA SER A 124 -5.65 3.73 -4.33
C SER A 124 -5.86 2.70 -3.23
N ILE A 125 -5.33 1.49 -3.49
CA ILE A 125 -5.11 0.44 -2.49
C ILE A 125 -3.63 0.45 -2.13
N GLY A 126 -3.31 0.59 -0.83
CA GLY A 126 -1.95 0.55 -0.31
C GLY A 126 -1.52 -0.85 0.09
N ILE A 127 -0.28 -1.21 -0.25
CA ILE A 127 0.42 -2.41 0.20
C ILE A 127 1.71 -1.97 0.89
N GLU A 128 1.81 -2.19 2.19
CA GLU A 128 3.02 -1.96 2.99
C GLU A 128 3.85 -3.23 3.08
N ASN A 129 5.14 -3.13 2.84
CA ASN A 129 6.09 -4.21 3.04
C ASN A 129 6.94 -3.93 4.29
N VAL A 130 6.99 -4.86 5.22
CA VAL A 130 7.84 -4.74 6.42
C VAL A 130 9.29 -4.71 5.99
N GLY A 131 10.01 -3.64 6.33
CA GLY A 131 11.40 -3.46 5.91
C GLY A 131 11.73 -2.04 5.47
N GLY A 132 12.88 -1.87 4.84
CA GLY A 132 13.35 -0.58 4.33
C GLY A 132 13.85 0.36 5.42
N ALA A 133 14.16 -0.14 6.63
CA ALA A 133 14.72 0.67 7.69
C ALA A 133 15.98 1.41 7.21
N TYR A 134 16.08 2.68 7.60
CA TYR A 134 17.16 3.59 7.19
C TYR A 134 17.35 3.73 5.67
N GLY A 135 16.28 3.49 4.87
CA GLY A 135 16.31 3.58 3.41
C GLY A 135 17.01 2.40 2.73
N SER A 136 17.16 1.28 3.43
CA SER A 136 17.80 0.08 2.89
C SER A 136 16.98 -0.59 1.79
N ASP A 137 17.65 -1.15 0.78
CA ASP A 137 17.06 -2.01 -0.25
C ASP A 137 17.05 -3.46 0.23
N ASN A 138 16.24 -3.75 1.25
CA ASN A 138 16.24 -5.04 1.93
C ASN A 138 14.92 -5.82 1.85
N LEU A 139 13.99 -5.42 0.96
CA LEU A 139 12.78 -6.21 0.73
C LEU A 139 13.14 -7.56 0.11
N THR A 140 12.45 -8.61 0.55
CA THR A 140 12.78 -9.99 0.21
C THR A 140 12.14 -10.47 -1.09
N ASP A 141 12.61 -11.60 -1.61
CA ASP A 141 11.98 -12.24 -2.77
C ASP A 141 10.61 -12.85 -2.40
N GLU A 142 10.41 -13.27 -1.14
CA GLU A 142 9.12 -13.71 -0.60
C GLU A 142 8.10 -12.56 -0.62
N GLN A 143 8.51 -11.35 -0.22
CA GLN A 143 7.67 -10.16 -0.34
C GLN A 143 7.37 -9.82 -1.82
N LEU A 144 8.33 -9.98 -2.71
CA LEU A 144 8.10 -9.80 -4.14
C LEU A 144 7.01 -10.76 -4.67
N GLN A 145 7.08 -12.05 -4.31
CA GLN A 145 6.06 -13.03 -4.71
C GLN A 145 4.69 -12.72 -4.11
N ALA A 146 4.65 -12.29 -2.84
CA ALA A 146 3.42 -11.85 -2.18
C ALA A 146 2.78 -10.64 -2.88
N ASN A 147 3.57 -9.65 -3.28
CA ASN A 147 3.07 -8.49 -4.03
C ASN A 147 2.56 -8.90 -5.41
N ILE A 148 3.25 -9.77 -6.15
CA ILE A 148 2.77 -10.31 -7.43
C ILE A 148 1.41 -11.00 -7.27
N PHE A 149 1.26 -11.81 -6.22
CA PHE A 149 -0.02 -12.46 -5.90
C PHE A 149 -1.11 -11.45 -5.60
N LEU A 150 -0.86 -10.48 -4.71
CA LEU A 150 -1.81 -9.43 -4.33
C LEU A 150 -2.25 -8.59 -5.52
N ILE A 151 -1.34 -8.20 -6.40
CA ILE A 151 -1.67 -7.40 -7.58
C ILE A 151 -2.60 -8.17 -8.52
N LYS A 152 -2.32 -9.46 -8.77
CA LYS A 152 -3.19 -10.32 -9.58
C LYS A 152 -4.57 -10.50 -8.93
N TYR A 153 -4.60 -10.75 -7.62
CA TYR A 153 -5.83 -10.84 -6.83
C TYR A 153 -6.67 -9.56 -6.93
N LEU A 154 -6.05 -8.41 -6.68
CA LEU A 154 -6.72 -7.11 -6.71
C LEU A 154 -7.20 -6.75 -8.11
N LYS A 155 -6.42 -6.99 -9.15
CA LYS A 155 -6.83 -6.73 -10.53
C LYS A 155 -8.02 -7.60 -10.96
N LYS A 156 -8.07 -8.86 -10.50
CA LYS A 156 -9.22 -9.74 -10.72
C LYS A 156 -10.47 -9.24 -9.97
N LYS A 157 -10.30 -8.72 -8.76
CA LYS A 157 -11.40 -8.21 -7.92
C LYS A 157 -11.93 -6.86 -8.39
N PHE A 158 -11.03 -5.99 -8.85
CA PHE A 158 -11.32 -4.63 -9.30
C PHE A 158 -10.77 -4.40 -10.71
N ASN A 159 -11.61 -4.61 -11.72
CA ASN A 159 -11.24 -4.37 -13.12
C ASN A 159 -10.87 -2.90 -13.41
N THR A 160 -11.25 -1.99 -12.50
CA THR A 160 -10.99 -0.55 -12.55
C THR A 160 -9.54 -0.18 -12.24
N ILE A 161 -8.71 -1.07 -11.71
CA ILE A 161 -7.30 -0.82 -11.42
C ILE A 161 -6.52 -0.70 -12.73
N GLU A 162 -5.82 0.41 -12.91
CA GLU A 162 -5.07 0.76 -14.12
C GLU A 162 -3.57 0.92 -13.87
N TYR A 163 -3.17 1.29 -12.63
CA TYR A 163 -1.81 1.70 -12.32
C TYR A 163 -1.18 0.85 -11.21
N LEU A 164 0.14 0.59 -11.35
CA LEU A 164 1.02 0.06 -10.31
C LEU A 164 2.12 1.10 -10.02
N VAL A 165 2.15 1.64 -8.80
CA VAL A 165 2.93 2.83 -8.45
C VAL A 165 3.74 2.58 -7.18
N GLY A 166 5.01 2.94 -7.14
CA GLY A 166 5.78 3.08 -5.92
C GLY A 166 5.48 4.42 -5.24
N HIS A 167 5.50 4.48 -3.91
CA HIS A 167 5.18 5.72 -3.19
C HIS A 167 6.07 6.90 -3.61
N TYR A 168 7.34 6.66 -3.93
CA TYR A 168 8.25 7.70 -4.42
C TYR A 168 7.81 8.36 -5.74
N GLU A 169 6.91 7.71 -6.50
CA GLU A 169 6.40 8.18 -7.80
C GLU A 169 5.09 8.99 -7.67
N TYR A 170 4.51 9.14 -6.47
CA TYR A 170 3.15 9.70 -6.29
C TYR A 170 2.98 11.11 -6.87
N ARG A 171 4.03 11.93 -6.84
CA ARG A 171 4.01 13.30 -7.37
C ARG A 171 3.90 13.38 -8.88
N CYS A 172 4.23 12.30 -9.61
CA CYS A 172 3.99 12.23 -11.05
C CYS A 172 2.50 12.31 -11.43
N PHE A 173 1.60 12.21 -10.43
CA PHE A 173 0.17 12.39 -10.64
C PHE A 173 -0.33 13.81 -10.39
N GLU A 174 0.52 14.79 -10.03
CA GLU A 174 0.05 16.13 -9.65
C GLU A 174 -0.79 16.81 -10.75
N ASP A 175 -0.50 16.57 -12.03
CA ASP A 175 -1.29 17.06 -13.18
C ASP A 175 -2.30 16.02 -13.72
N HIS A 176 -2.41 14.87 -13.07
CA HIS A 176 -3.29 13.80 -13.52
C HIS A 176 -4.69 13.92 -12.88
N LYS A 177 -5.75 13.53 -13.61
CA LYS A 177 -7.15 13.55 -13.15
C LYS A 177 -7.45 12.78 -11.85
N LEU A 178 -6.57 11.89 -11.40
CA LEU A 178 -6.71 11.14 -10.15
C LEU A 178 -6.13 11.90 -8.95
N TRP A 179 -5.39 12.98 -9.18
CA TRP A 179 -4.86 13.82 -8.13
C TRP A 179 -5.96 14.70 -7.53
N LEU A 180 -6.14 14.63 -6.23
CA LEU A 180 -7.22 15.36 -5.54
C LEU A 180 -6.73 16.34 -4.48
N GLU A 181 -5.42 16.34 -4.10
CA GLU A 181 -4.90 17.23 -3.07
C GLU A 181 -5.02 18.71 -3.51
N ARG A 182 -5.62 19.52 -2.63
CA ARG A 182 -5.86 20.96 -2.87
C ARG A 182 -4.87 21.87 -2.15
N ASP A 183 -4.19 21.35 -1.13
CA ASP A 183 -3.16 22.11 -0.39
C ASP A 183 -1.81 21.92 -1.10
N ASP A 184 -1.39 22.94 -1.85
CA ASP A 184 -0.12 22.91 -2.58
C ASP A 184 1.10 22.86 -1.66
N SER A 185 0.96 23.23 -0.38
CA SER A 185 2.01 23.12 0.61
C SER A 185 2.17 21.73 1.21
N TYR A 186 1.14 20.87 1.07
CA TYR A 186 1.15 19.51 1.59
C TYR A 186 1.80 18.53 0.59
N ARG A 187 3.13 18.53 0.58
CA ARG A 187 3.97 17.64 -0.23
C ARG A 187 5.10 17.09 0.65
N THR A 188 5.36 15.79 0.55
CA THR A 188 6.48 15.15 1.24
C THR A 188 7.33 14.38 0.25
N LYS A 189 8.67 14.42 0.43
CA LYS A 189 9.57 13.58 -0.36
C LYS A 189 9.45 12.15 0.14
N LYS A 190 9.24 11.20 -0.77
CA LYS A 190 9.18 9.76 -0.50
C LYS A 190 10.28 9.04 -1.25
N ASN A 191 10.77 7.95 -0.68
CA ASN A 191 11.81 7.10 -1.24
C ASN A 191 11.44 5.60 -1.15
N ASP A 192 10.19 5.29 -0.80
CA ASP A 192 9.66 3.96 -0.60
C ASP A 192 8.73 3.51 -1.73
N PRO A 193 8.75 2.21 -2.06
CA PRO A 193 9.82 1.27 -1.79
C PRO A 193 11.04 1.58 -2.67
N HIS A 194 12.18 0.90 -2.42
CA HIS A 194 13.37 1.11 -3.25
C HIS A 194 13.06 0.85 -4.74
N PRO A 195 13.57 1.67 -5.69
CA PRO A 195 13.28 1.52 -7.13
C PRO A 195 13.61 0.12 -7.68
N ASN A 196 14.65 -0.55 -7.16
CA ASN A 196 14.99 -1.91 -7.58
C ASN A 196 13.84 -2.90 -7.32
N PHE A 197 13.16 -2.80 -6.17
CA PHE A 197 12.00 -3.63 -5.87
C PHE A 197 10.86 -3.37 -6.85
N MET A 198 10.54 -2.10 -7.14
CA MET A 198 9.51 -1.74 -8.10
C MET A 198 9.84 -2.18 -9.52
N ASN A 199 11.12 -2.13 -9.94
CA ASN A 199 11.55 -2.61 -11.25
C ASN A 199 11.38 -4.13 -11.37
N LYS A 200 11.80 -4.90 -10.36
CA LYS A 200 11.55 -6.35 -10.29
C LYS A 200 10.05 -6.66 -10.35
N LEU A 201 9.24 -5.97 -9.53
CA LEU A 201 7.80 -6.18 -9.46
C LEU A 201 7.12 -5.89 -10.80
N SER A 202 7.46 -4.78 -11.44
CA SER A 202 6.89 -4.36 -12.73
C SER A 202 7.25 -5.31 -13.87
N SER A 203 8.41 -5.96 -13.83
CA SER A 203 8.79 -6.95 -14.85
C SER A 203 7.88 -8.19 -14.87
N HIS A 204 7.11 -8.42 -13.78
CA HIS A 204 6.12 -9.50 -13.67
C HIS A 204 4.68 -9.02 -13.91
N ILE A 205 4.46 -7.69 -14.06
CA ILE A 205 3.14 -7.05 -14.12
C ILE A 205 3.13 -6.04 -15.28
N ASP A 206 3.08 -6.52 -16.50
CA ASP A 206 3.15 -5.73 -17.73
C ASP A 206 1.80 -5.14 -18.18
N TYR A 207 0.71 -5.60 -17.59
CA TYR A 207 -0.67 -5.16 -17.93
C TYR A 207 -1.16 -3.97 -17.11
N LEU A 208 -0.38 -3.45 -16.16
CA LEU A 208 -0.65 -2.20 -15.43
C LEU A 208 0.34 -1.11 -15.85
N LYS A 209 -0.20 0.10 -15.96
CA LYS A 209 0.62 1.29 -16.24
C LYS A 209 1.47 1.64 -15.02
N ARG A 210 2.65 2.20 -15.26
CA ARG A 210 3.46 2.88 -14.25
C ARG A 210 2.93 4.32 -14.04
N ALA A 211 3.48 4.98 -13.02
CA ALA A 211 3.20 6.40 -12.80
C ALA A 211 3.51 7.23 -14.06
N PRO A 212 2.68 8.27 -14.37
CA PRO A 212 2.88 9.11 -15.57
C PRO A 212 3.98 10.15 -15.32
N CYS A 213 5.18 9.70 -14.90
CA CYS A 213 6.33 10.58 -14.81
C CYS A 213 6.78 10.96 -16.23
N ASP A 214 7.03 12.25 -16.45
CA ASP A 214 7.70 12.69 -17.68
C ASP A 214 9.09 12.05 -17.72
N ASN A 215 9.39 11.33 -18.81
CA ASN A 215 10.70 10.75 -19.09
C ASN A 215 11.66 11.82 -19.61
#